data_58bd34b4f98b1da2dd84fab000f7891e
#
_entry.id   58bd34b4f98b1da2dd84fab000f7891e
#
_cell.length_a   1.000
_cell.length_b   1.000
_cell.length_c   1.000
_cell.angle_alpha   90.00
_cell.angle_beta   90.00
_cell.angle_gamma   90.00
#
_symmetry.space_group_name_H-M   'P 1'
#
loop_
_entity.id
_entity.type
_entity.pdbx_description
1 polymer ?
#
loop_
_entity_poly.entity_id
_entity_poly.type
_entity_poly.pdbx_seq_one_letter_code
_entity_poly.pdbx_strand_id
1 'polypeptide(L)'
;MTFSIVARSTDGPGGEPCWGVAVASKFLAVGNAVPAAVAGIGALATQAEANLSWKGIGLSLLDEGATAPVALDRLLEEDDKRDHRQIGIVDVDGTAVSHTGSACFDWAGGITGTDVAIQGNILTGPEVVEAMKAAWDASDPTAPLARRLLAALVAGDEAGGDKRGRQSAALLVVSDGAGYGGMDDVAVDLRVDDARAPIGELSRLLDLNDLYLTASTEQEKVAITSELAAEIDGLVRAAGHPDLAAWTGTENYEMRVADDGSWIDVQVLAILRAGK
;
A
#
# COMPACT_ATOMS: atom_id res chain seq x y z
N MET A 1 12.73 -1.74 -15.69
CA MET A 1 13.27 -2.22 -14.41
C MET A 1 12.32 -1.86 -13.30
N THR A 2 12.05 -2.77 -12.40
CA THR A 2 10.99 -2.59 -11.40
C THR A 2 11.17 -3.67 -10.33
N PHE A 3 10.89 -3.37 -9.09
CA PHE A 3 10.70 -4.37 -8.04
C PHE A 3 9.37 -4.11 -7.33
N SER A 4 8.69 -5.18 -6.99
CA SER A 4 7.35 -5.13 -6.41
C SER A 4 7.10 -6.29 -5.45
N ILE A 5 6.15 -6.08 -4.56
CA ILE A 5 5.58 -7.06 -3.66
C ILE A 5 4.07 -7.03 -3.80
N VAL A 6 3.48 -8.20 -3.93
CA VAL A 6 2.03 -8.45 -3.87
C VAL A 6 1.78 -9.28 -2.63
N ALA A 7 0.84 -8.87 -1.80
CA ALA A 7 0.55 -9.62 -0.59
C ALA A 7 -0.90 -9.54 -0.15
N ARG A 8 -1.28 -10.50 0.72
CA ARG A 8 -2.56 -10.58 1.42
C ARG A 8 -2.32 -10.54 2.93
N SER A 9 -3.25 -9.97 3.67
CA SER A 9 -3.38 -10.15 5.11
C SER A 9 -4.80 -10.62 5.43
N THR A 10 -4.93 -11.51 6.39
CA THR A 10 -6.24 -11.98 6.89
C THR A 10 -6.85 -11.03 7.92
N ASP A 11 -6.09 -10.06 8.40
CA ASP A 11 -6.47 -9.09 9.40
C ASP A 11 -6.20 -7.67 8.84
N GLY A 12 -7.17 -7.16 8.10
CA GLY A 12 -7.15 -5.84 7.50
C GLY A 12 -8.08 -4.85 8.23
N PRO A 13 -8.36 -3.71 7.60
CA PRO A 13 -9.31 -2.73 8.13
C PRO A 13 -10.65 -3.38 8.49
N GLY A 14 -11.17 -3.10 9.69
CA GLY A 14 -12.43 -3.69 10.17
C GLY A 14 -12.37 -5.18 10.52
N GLY A 15 -11.19 -5.83 10.46
CA GLY A 15 -11.02 -7.27 10.65
C GLY A 15 -11.28 -8.10 9.39
N GLU A 16 -11.48 -7.45 8.24
CA GLU A 16 -11.68 -8.10 6.96
C GLU A 16 -10.34 -8.40 6.25
N PRO A 17 -10.25 -9.44 5.41
CA PRO A 17 -9.06 -9.69 4.62
C PRO A 17 -8.73 -8.51 3.69
N CYS A 18 -7.45 -8.28 3.46
CA CYS A 18 -6.99 -7.24 2.54
C CYS A 18 -5.88 -7.72 1.62
N TRP A 19 -5.82 -7.13 0.43
CA TRP A 19 -4.82 -7.40 -0.60
C TRP A 19 -4.11 -6.11 -0.97
N GLY A 20 -2.83 -6.21 -1.30
CA GLY A 20 -2.10 -5.01 -1.66
C GLY A 20 -0.89 -5.26 -2.53
N VAL A 21 -0.42 -4.18 -3.14
CA VAL A 21 0.75 -4.14 -4.00
C VAL A 21 1.58 -2.92 -3.66
N ALA A 22 2.89 -3.11 -3.44
CA ALA A 22 3.84 -2.01 -3.44
C ALA A 22 4.87 -2.19 -4.57
N VAL A 23 5.26 -1.09 -5.20
CA VAL A 23 6.16 -1.11 -6.35
C VAL A 23 7.04 0.14 -6.39
N ALA A 24 8.30 -0.03 -6.82
CA ALA A 24 9.20 1.08 -7.14
C ALA A 24 9.97 0.80 -8.45
N SER A 25 10.30 1.88 -9.18
CA SER A 25 10.91 1.77 -10.50
C SER A 25 11.64 3.05 -10.93
N LYS A 26 12.65 2.91 -11.78
CA LYS A 26 13.15 3.99 -12.64
C LYS A 26 12.27 4.08 -13.90
N PHE A 27 11.01 4.39 -13.70
CA PHE A 27 9.97 4.53 -14.72
C PHE A 27 8.97 5.59 -14.23
N LEU A 28 8.46 6.45 -15.11
CA LEU A 28 7.48 7.47 -14.76
C LEU A 28 6.15 6.82 -14.38
N ALA A 29 5.56 7.23 -13.26
CA ALA A 29 4.22 6.83 -12.84
C ALA A 29 4.00 5.30 -12.81
N VAL A 30 4.92 4.55 -12.19
CA VAL A 30 4.87 3.07 -12.11
C VAL A 30 3.56 2.56 -11.50
N GLY A 31 2.96 3.32 -10.60
CA GLY A 31 1.68 2.98 -9.96
C GLY A 31 0.49 2.91 -10.92
N ASN A 32 0.57 3.59 -12.08
CA ASN A 32 -0.45 3.46 -13.12
C ASN A 32 -0.33 2.12 -13.89
N ALA A 33 0.90 1.64 -14.06
CA ALA A 33 1.19 0.50 -14.93
C ALA A 33 1.12 -0.85 -14.20
N VAL A 34 1.74 -0.95 -13.01
CA VAL A 34 2.10 -2.23 -12.39
C VAL A 34 0.99 -2.82 -11.51
N PRO A 35 0.46 -2.13 -10.49
CA PRO A 35 -0.43 -2.74 -9.51
C PRO A 35 -1.87 -2.92 -10.03
N ALA A 36 -2.51 -3.99 -9.56
CA ALA A 36 -3.96 -4.16 -9.59
C ALA A 36 -4.40 -5.04 -8.41
N ALA A 37 -5.52 -4.69 -7.79
CA ALA A 37 -6.11 -5.46 -6.69
C ALA A 37 -7.63 -5.23 -6.65
N VAL A 38 -8.37 -6.25 -6.21
CA VAL A 38 -9.80 -6.18 -5.93
C VAL A 38 -10.07 -6.93 -4.62
N ALA A 39 -10.80 -6.29 -3.72
CA ALA A 39 -11.16 -6.86 -2.43
C ALA A 39 -11.96 -8.16 -2.61
N GLY A 40 -11.66 -9.17 -1.80
CA GLY A 40 -12.31 -10.48 -1.88
C GLY A 40 -11.90 -11.35 -3.08
N ILE A 41 -11.01 -10.86 -3.97
CA ILE A 41 -10.59 -11.56 -5.19
C ILE A 41 -9.09 -11.84 -5.18
N GLY A 42 -8.26 -10.79 -5.04
CA GLY A 42 -6.82 -10.96 -5.07
C GLY A 42 -6.08 -9.72 -5.57
N ALA A 43 -4.76 -9.85 -5.72
CA ALA A 43 -3.90 -8.79 -6.23
C ALA A 43 -2.83 -9.32 -7.17
N LEU A 44 -2.34 -8.47 -8.06
CA LEU A 44 -1.25 -8.78 -8.97
C LEU A 44 -0.39 -7.55 -9.31
N ALA A 45 0.85 -7.83 -9.74
CA ALA A 45 1.79 -6.84 -10.23
C ALA A 45 2.38 -7.32 -11.56
N THR A 46 2.02 -6.69 -12.70
CA THR A 46 2.59 -6.99 -14.02
C THR A 46 3.67 -5.97 -14.36
N GLN A 47 4.86 -6.43 -14.79
CA GLN A 47 6.03 -5.58 -14.99
C GLN A 47 7.00 -6.15 -16.03
N ALA A 48 8.23 -5.60 -16.15
CA ALA A 48 9.21 -5.80 -17.20
C ALA A 48 8.71 -5.20 -18.53
N GLU A 49 8.62 -5.95 -19.63
CA GLU A 49 7.81 -5.54 -20.79
C GLU A 49 6.35 -5.84 -20.46
N ALA A 50 5.73 -4.98 -19.63
CA ALA A 50 4.44 -5.27 -19.02
C ALA A 50 3.32 -5.45 -20.04
N ASN A 51 2.53 -6.49 -19.88
CA ASN A 51 1.25 -6.61 -20.57
C ASN A 51 0.14 -6.07 -19.65
N LEU A 52 -0.31 -4.84 -19.91
CA LEU A 52 -1.28 -4.17 -19.05
C LEU A 52 -2.67 -4.81 -19.08
N SER A 53 -3.02 -5.56 -20.14
CA SER A 53 -4.28 -6.30 -20.20
C SER A 53 -4.34 -7.41 -19.14
N TRP A 54 -3.20 -7.93 -18.69
CA TRP A 54 -3.12 -8.94 -17.64
C TRP A 54 -3.70 -8.47 -16.30
N LYS A 55 -3.78 -7.16 -16.06
CA LYS A 55 -4.42 -6.60 -14.85
C LYS A 55 -5.91 -6.98 -14.80
N GLY A 56 -6.64 -6.66 -15.84
CA GLY A 56 -8.07 -6.97 -15.92
C GLY A 56 -8.33 -8.47 -16.13
N ILE A 57 -7.61 -9.12 -17.06
CA ILE A 57 -7.79 -10.55 -17.37
C ILE A 57 -7.44 -11.39 -16.13
N GLY A 58 -6.32 -11.12 -15.47
CA GLY A 58 -5.88 -11.87 -14.28
C GLY A 58 -6.88 -11.77 -13.14
N LEU A 59 -7.37 -10.55 -12.83
CA LEU A 59 -8.38 -10.36 -11.78
C LEU A 59 -9.73 -11.03 -12.16
N SER A 60 -10.14 -10.98 -13.43
CA SER A 60 -11.35 -11.68 -13.88
C SER A 60 -11.23 -13.20 -13.73
N LEU A 61 -10.06 -13.78 -14.04
CA LEU A 61 -9.82 -15.21 -13.85
C LEU A 61 -9.91 -15.61 -12.37
N LEU A 62 -9.35 -14.78 -11.46
CA LEU A 62 -9.45 -15.01 -10.01
C LEU A 62 -10.91 -14.89 -9.54
N ASP A 63 -11.68 -13.92 -10.02
CA ASP A 63 -13.10 -13.71 -9.70
C ASP A 63 -13.97 -14.89 -10.18
N GLU A 64 -13.60 -15.50 -11.31
CA GLU A 64 -14.21 -16.73 -11.82
C GLU A 64 -13.82 -18.00 -11.02
N GLY A 65 -13.01 -17.86 -9.96
CA GLY A 65 -12.60 -18.94 -9.06
C GLY A 65 -11.32 -19.68 -9.50
N ALA A 66 -10.55 -19.15 -10.45
CA ALA A 66 -9.22 -19.69 -10.74
C ALA A 66 -8.25 -19.40 -9.58
N THR A 67 -7.42 -20.39 -9.21
CA THR A 67 -6.29 -20.15 -8.30
C THR A 67 -5.19 -19.36 -8.99
N ALA A 68 -4.30 -18.71 -8.22
CA ALA A 68 -3.20 -17.94 -8.78
C ALA A 68 -2.34 -18.71 -9.82
N PRO A 69 -1.98 -20.00 -9.59
CA PRO A 69 -1.30 -20.81 -10.61
C PRO A 69 -2.10 -20.97 -11.91
N VAL A 70 -3.40 -21.26 -11.82
CA VAL A 70 -4.26 -21.44 -12.99
C VAL A 70 -4.42 -20.14 -13.77
N ALA A 71 -4.59 -19.01 -13.06
CA ALA A 71 -4.66 -17.70 -13.69
C ALA A 71 -3.35 -17.36 -14.42
N LEU A 72 -2.20 -17.62 -13.79
CA LEU A 72 -0.88 -17.43 -14.40
C LEU A 72 -0.70 -18.27 -15.67
N ASP A 73 -1.01 -19.56 -15.62
CA ASP A 73 -0.87 -20.45 -16.76
C ASP A 73 -1.69 -19.96 -17.97
N ARG A 74 -2.95 -19.55 -17.76
CA ARG A 74 -3.79 -18.99 -18.82
C ARG A 74 -3.24 -17.69 -19.42
N LEU A 75 -2.73 -16.78 -18.56
CA LEU A 75 -2.11 -15.53 -19.03
C LEU A 75 -0.85 -15.79 -19.89
N LEU A 76 -0.07 -16.81 -19.54
CA LEU A 76 1.14 -17.18 -20.27
C LEU A 76 0.83 -17.92 -21.58
N GLU A 77 -0.20 -18.77 -21.61
CA GLU A 77 -0.61 -19.50 -22.82
C GLU A 77 -1.03 -18.55 -23.96
N GLU A 78 -1.68 -17.45 -23.62
CA GLU A 78 -2.23 -16.49 -24.60
C GLU A 78 -1.26 -15.37 -24.98
N ASP A 79 -0.03 -15.31 -24.40
CA ASP A 79 0.95 -14.25 -24.69
C ASP A 79 2.21 -14.78 -25.39
N ASP A 80 2.35 -14.52 -26.69
CA ASP A 80 3.52 -14.89 -27.47
C ASP A 80 4.82 -14.27 -26.97
N LYS A 81 4.74 -13.19 -26.16
CA LYS A 81 5.87 -12.50 -25.56
C LYS A 81 6.09 -12.84 -24.08
N ARG A 82 5.53 -13.96 -23.58
CA ARG A 82 5.64 -14.37 -22.17
C ARG A 82 7.07 -14.38 -21.61
N ASP A 83 8.05 -14.66 -22.46
CA ASP A 83 9.47 -14.65 -22.06
C ASP A 83 10.00 -13.25 -21.67
N HIS A 84 9.31 -12.18 -22.04
CA HIS A 84 9.62 -10.80 -21.68
C HIS A 84 8.78 -10.27 -20.51
N ARG A 85 7.84 -11.06 -19.98
CA ARG A 85 6.92 -10.65 -18.93
C ARG A 85 7.43 -11.02 -17.55
N GLN A 86 7.05 -10.23 -16.56
CA GLN A 86 7.21 -10.58 -15.17
C GLN A 86 5.91 -10.24 -14.43
N ILE A 87 5.41 -11.14 -13.60
CA ILE A 87 4.17 -10.96 -12.84
C ILE A 87 4.27 -11.69 -11.51
N GLY A 88 3.67 -11.11 -10.46
CA GLY A 88 3.32 -11.77 -9.21
C GLY A 88 1.82 -11.71 -9.00
N ILE A 89 1.22 -12.77 -8.49
CA ILE A 89 -0.21 -12.90 -8.20
C ILE A 89 -0.39 -13.50 -6.82
N VAL A 90 -1.33 -12.97 -6.03
CA VAL A 90 -1.84 -13.57 -4.79
C VAL A 90 -3.35 -13.63 -4.88
N ASP A 91 -3.92 -14.83 -4.76
CA ASP A 91 -5.37 -15.06 -4.85
C ASP A 91 -6.10 -14.87 -3.51
N VAL A 92 -7.40 -15.14 -3.51
CA VAL A 92 -8.29 -14.99 -2.35
C VAL A 92 -7.87 -15.86 -1.16
N ASP A 93 -7.30 -17.04 -1.42
CA ASP A 93 -6.85 -17.98 -0.38
C ASP A 93 -5.41 -17.73 0.09
N GLY A 94 -4.69 -16.77 -0.53
CA GLY A 94 -3.30 -16.46 -0.24
C GLY A 94 -2.30 -17.33 -0.98
N THR A 95 -2.77 -18.15 -1.96
CA THR A 95 -1.85 -18.85 -2.86
C THR A 95 -1.13 -17.83 -3.72
N ALA A 96 0.19 -17.89 -3.73
CA ALA A 96 1.03 -16.91 -4.41
C ALA A 96 1.89 -17.56 -5.50
N VAL A 97 1.98 -16.89 -6.64
CA VAL A 97 2.86 -17.29 -7.75
C VAL A 97 3.65 -16.09 -8.28
N SER A 98 4.83 -16.36 -8.82
CA SER A 98 5.65 -15.38 -9.52
C SER A 98 6.21 -15.99 -10.80
N HIS A 99 6.09 -15.28 -11.91
CA HIS A 99 6.72 -15.63 -13.18
C HIS A 99 7.73 -14.55 -13.57
N THR A 100 8.91 -14.99 -13.97
CA THR A 100 9.95 -14.15 -14.58
C THR A 100 10.37 -14.80 -15.90
N GLY A 101 9.99 -14.20 -17.00
CA GLY A 101 10.33 -14.71 -18.33
C GLY A 101 11.82 -14.67 -18.62
N SER A 102 12.28 -15.64 -19.41
CA SER A 102 13.72 -15.87 -19.70
C SER A 102 14.42 -14.71 -20.43
N ALA A 103 13.67 -13.83 -21.06
CA ALA A 103 14.15 -12.63 -21.74
C ALA A 103 14.05 -11.35 -20.88
N CYS A 104 13.64 -11.44 -19.61
CA CYS A 104 13.74 -10.31 -18.69
C CYS A 104 15.20 -9.95 -18.45
N PHE A 105 15.49 -8.64 -18.45
CA PHE A 105 16.88 -8.16 -18.28
C PHE A 105 17.41 -8.39 -16.86
N ASP A 106 18.66 -8.82 -16.77
CA ASP A 106 19.35 -9.16 -15.54
C ASP A 106 19.64 -7.96 -14.61
N TRP A 107 19.70 -8.14 -13.29
CA TRP A 107 19.25 -9.36 -12.63
C TRP A 107 17.71 -9.36 -12.60
N ALA A 108 17.09 -10.51 -12.82
CA ALA A 108 15.64 -10.67 -12.73
C ALA A 108 15.27 -11.99 -12.04
N GLY A 109 14.24 -11.95 -11.20
CA GLY A 109 13.77 -13.12 -10.47
C GLY A 109 12.65 -12.77 -9.49
N GLY A 110 12.20 -13.78 -8.74
CA GLY A 110 11.15 -13.61 -7.74
C GLY A 110 11.20 -14.68 -6.66
N ILE A 111 10.53 -14.40 -5.53
CA ILE A 111 10.39 -15.29 -4.37
C ILE A 111 8.92 -15.27 -3.98
N THR A 112 8.35 -16.45 -3.70
CA THR A 112 6.98 -16.58 -3.19
C THR A 112 6.98 -17.19 -1.79
N GLY A 113 5.91 -16.97 -1.07
CA GLY A 113 5.58 -17.60 0.21
C GLY A 113 4.07 -17.59 0.40
N THR A 114 3.60 -18.06 1.55
CA THR A 114 2.18 -17.91 1.88
C THR A 114 1.82 -16.43 1.94
N ASP A 115 0.73 -16.05 1.27
CA ASP A 115 0.21 -14.68 1.20
C ASP A 115 1.16 -13.65 0.56
N VAL A 116 2.24 -14.05 -0.14
CA VAL A 116 3.18 -13.08 -0.71
C VAL A 116 3.88 -13.56 -1.99
N ALA A 117 3.97 -12.66 -2.97
CA ALA A 117 4.83 -12.79 -4.16
C ALA A 117 5.69 -11.53 -4.30
N ILE A 118 7.00 -11.72 -4.45
CA ILE A 118 7.99 -10.64 -4.61
C ILE A 118 8.76 -10.91 -5.90
N GLN A 119 8.95 -9.91 -6.72
CA GLN A 119 9.64 -10.02 -8.00
C GLN A 119 10.32 -8.72 -8.38
N GLY A 120 11.35 -8.85 -9.21
CA GLY A 120 12.02 -7.70 -9.79
C GLY A 120 12.81 -8.05 -11.03
N ASN A 121 13.14 -7.05 -11.83
CA ASN A 121 13.92 -7.17 -13.04
C ASN A 121 14.87 -5.97 -13.19
N ILE A 122 16.02 -6.18 -13.86
CA ILE A 122 17.15 -5.25 -13.97
C ILE A 122 17.60 -4.72 -12.59
N LEU A 123 17.53 -5.53 -11.56
CA LEU A 123 17.97 -5.18 -10.20
C LEU A 123 19.49 -5.17 -10.09
N THR A 124 20.01 -4.61 -9.02
CA THR A 124 21.45 -4.69 -8.68
C THR A 124 21.89 -6.13 -8.45
N GLY A 125 21.01 -6.97 -7.88
CA GLY A 125 21.25 -8.39 -7.63
C GLY A 125 20.04 -9.07 -6.97
N PRO A 126 20.16 -10.37 -6.65
CA PRO A 126 19.13 -11.15 -5.94
C PRO A 126 18.86 -10.61 -4.52
N GLU A 127 19.83 -9.92 -3.92
CA GLU A 127 19.75 -9.35 -2.56
C GLU A 127 18.53 -8.44 -2.40
N VAL A 128 18.07 -7.80 -3.49
CA VAL A 128 16.91 -6.91 -3.47
C VAL A 128 15.65 -7.67 -3.09
N VAL A 129 15.32 -8.75 -3.80
CA VAL A 129 14.13 -9.57 -3.50
C VAL A 129 14.28 -10.37 -2.21
N GLU A 130 15.50 -10.78 -1.87
CA GLU A 130 15.82 -11.46 -0.62
C GLU A 130 15.62 -10.52 0.59
N ALA A 131 16.09 -9.29 0.53
CA ALA A 131 15.87 -8.27 1.57
C ALA A 131 14.39 -7.93 1.73
N MET A 132 13.64 -7.79 0.62
CA MET A 132 12.19 -7.59 0.65
C MET A 132 11.49 -8.75 1.37
N LYS A 133 11.86 -10.00 1.05
CA LYS A 133 11.29 -11.20 1.68
C LYS A 133 11.63 -11.27 3.15
N ALA A 134 12.87 -10.99 3.53
CA ALA A 134 13.30 -10.99 4.93
C ALA A 134 12.55 -9.93 5.76
N ALA A 135 12.36 -8.72 5.20
CA ALA A 135 11.59 -7.65 5.85
C ALA A 135 10.10 -8.03 6.00
N TRP A 136 9.51 -8.66 4.98
CA TRP A 136 8.14 -9.17 5.05
C TRP A 136 7.98 -10.23 6.14
N ASP A 137 8.88 -11.21 6.19
CA ASP A 137 8.84 -12.32 7.18
C ASP A 137 9.08 -11.84 8.62
N ALA A 138 9.90 -10.80 8.80
CA ALA A 138 10.17 -10.19 10.09
C ALA A 138 9.11 -9.21 10.56
N SER A 139 8.18 -8.79 9.68
CA SER A 139 7.13 -7.84 10.03
C SER A 139 6.10 -8.48 10.96
N ASP A 140 5.54 -7.67 11.87
CA ASP A 140 4.41 -8.09 12.69
C ASP A 140 3.20 -8.40 11.77
N PRO A 141 2.65 -9.63 11.78
CA PRO A 141 1.53 -9.99 10.94
C PRO A 141 0.26 -9.20 11.24
N THR A 142 0.13 -8.62 12.44
CA THR A 142 -1.00 -7.78 12.87
C THR A 142 -0.84 -6.30 12.50
N ALA A 143 0.35 -5.90 12.01
CA ALA A 143 0.56 -4.53 11.54
C ALA A 143 -0.21 -4.30 10.23
N PRO A 144 -0.69 -3.05 9.97
CA PRO A 144 -1.39 -2.70 8.74
C PRO A 144 -0.63 -3.15 7.49
N LEU A 145 -1.34 -3.82 6.55
CA LEU A 145 -0.72 -4.35 5.32
C LEU A 145 0.08 -3.30 4.55
N ALA A 146 -0.44 -2.06 4.48
CA ALA A 146 0.25 -0.94 3.83
C ALA A 146 1.64 -0.69 4.42
N ARG A 147 1.79 -0.74 5.75
CA ARG A 147 3.07 -0.55 6.46
C ARG A 147 4.02 -1.70 6.20
N ARG A 148 3.54 -2.94 6.19
CA ARG A 148 4.33 -4.14 5.89
C ARG A 148 4.85 -4.14 4.46
N LEU A 149 4.00 -3.80 3.49
CA LEU A 149 4.36 -3.65 2.08
C LEU A 149 5.42 -2.56 1.87
N LEU A 150 5.23 -1.39 2.50
CA LEU A 150 6.19 -0.29 2.43
C LEU A 150 7.54 -0.67 3.05
N ALA A 151 7.55 -1.35 4.20
CA ALA A 151 8.78 -1.80 4.84
C ALA A 151 9.58 -2.78 3.94
N ALA A 152 8.89 -3.71 3.27
CA ALA A 152 9.52 -4.58 2.29
C ALA A 152 10.10 -3.79 1.10
N LEU A 153 9.37 -2.78 0.60
CA LEU A 153 9.84 -1.93 -0.51
C LEU A 153 11.07 -1.11 -0.12
N VAL A 154 11.10 -0.57 1.10
CA VAL A 154 12.27 0.14 1.68
C VAL A 154 13.48 -0.79 1.75
N ALA A 155 13.32 -2.01 2.29
CA ALA A 155 14.41 -2.99 2.38
C ALA A 155 15.00 -3.34 1.01
N GLY A 156 14.15 -3.50 -0.02
CA GLY A 156 14.60 -3.73 -1.40
C GLY A 156 15.41 -2.55 -1.97
N ASP A 157 14.97 -1.32 -1.71
CA ASP A 157 15.67 -0.11 -2.15
C ASP A 157 17.03 0.05 -1.46
N GLU A 158 17.10 -0.23 -0.16
CA GLU A 158 18.34 -0.20 0.64
C GLU A 158 19.33 -1.29 0.22
N ALA A 159 18.84 -2.45 -0.22
CA ALA A 159 19.65 -3.53 -0.77
C ALA A 159 20.19 -3.25 -2.20
N GLY A 160 19.87 -2.08 -2.77
CA GLY A 160 20.38 -1.64 -4.07
C GLY A 160 19.30 -1.34 -5.11
N GLY A 161 18.12 -1.92 -4.98
CA GLY A 161 16.93 -1.62 -5.78
C GLY A 161 17.16 -1.70 -7.29
N ASP A 162 16.57 -0.72 -7.96
CA ASP A 162 16.67 -0.51 -9.41
C ASP A 162 18.08 -0.07 -9.82
N LYS A 163 18.79 -0.88 -10.62
CA LYS A 163 20.17 -0.63 -11.09
C LYS A 163 20.33 0.72 -11.84
N ARG A 164 19.26 1.29 -12.41
CA ARG A 164 19.26 2.59 -13.10
C ARG A 164 19.01 3.77 -12.15
N GLY A 165 18.64 3.51 -10.90
CA GLY A 165 18.26 4.51 -9.91
C GLY A 165 16.76 4.55 -9.64
N ARG A 166 16.29 5.65 -9.05
CA ARG A 166 14.92 5.84 -8.53
C ARG A 166 14.16 6.83 -9.39
N GLN A 167 12.81 6.68 -9.51
CA GLN A 167 11.96 7.68 -10.15
C GLN A 167 10.55 7.71 -9.58
N SER A 168 9.87 6.57 -9.45
CA SER A 168 8.49 6.50 -8.96
C SER A 168 8.28 5.34 -8.00
N ALA A 169 7.25 5.42 -7.17
CA ALA A 169 6.80 4.35 -6.30
C ALA A 169 5.28 4.44 -6.10
N ALA A 170 4.65 3.32 -5.75
CA ALA A 170 3.22 3.28 -5.45
C ALA A 170 2.89 2.20 -4.43
N LEU A 171 1.77 2.40 -3.74
CA LEU A 171 1.19 1.51 -2.75
C LEU A 171 -0.32 1.48 -2.94
N LEU A 172 -0.87 0.30 -3.20
CA LEU A 172 -2.29 0.04 -3.32
C LEU A 172 -2.68 -1.02 -2.28
N VAL A 173 -3.72 -0.77 -1.49
CA VAL A 173 -4.33 -1.76 -0.59
C VAL A 173 -5.84 -1.68 -0.72
N VAL A 174 -6.48 -2.82 -0.84
CA VAL A 174 -7.93 -2.97 -0.94
C VAL A 174 -8.46 -3.92 0.13
N SER A 175 -9.63 -3.61 0.68
CA SER A 175 -10.39 -4.44 1.61
C SER A 175 -11.87 -4.03 1.52
N ASP A 176 -12.80 -4.94 1.75
CA ASP A 176 -14.22 -4.67 1.62
C ASP A 176 -14.65 -3.47 2.48
N GLY A 177 -15.28 -2.48 1.86
CA GLY A 177 -15.77 -1.26 2.50
C GLY A 177 -14.73 -0.39 3.19
N ALA A 178 -13.42 -0.58 2.93
CA ALA A 178 -12.35 0.12 3.64
C ALA A 178 -11.99 1.50 3.05
N GLY A 179 -12.65 1.91 1.98
CA GLY A 179 -12.44 3.23 1.39
C GLY A 179 -13.09 4.37 2.15
N TYR A 180 -12.89 5.59 1.68
CA TYR A 180 -13.37 6.78 2.36
C TYR A 180 -14.89 6.76 2.59
N GLY A 181 -15.28 6.84 3.86
CA GLY A 181 -16.70 6.75 4.26
C GLY A 181 -17.34 5.38 4.06
N GLY A 182 -16.58 4.31 3.83
CA GLY A 182 -17.10 2.97 3.56
C GLY A 182 -17.80 2.82 2.20
N MET A 183 -17.53 3.73 1.25
CA MET A 183 -18.25 3.78 -0.03
C MET A 183 -17.55 3.01 -1.15
N ASP A 184 -16.31 2.63 -0.97
CA ASP A 184 -15.54 1.78 -1.86
C ASP A 184 -14.57 0.88 -1.06
N ASP A 185 -13.77 0.08 -1.77
CA ASP A 185 -12.89 -0.92 -1.18
C ASP A 185 -11.43 -0.49 -1.14
N VAL A 186 -11.11 0.73 -1.57
CA VAL A 186 -9.73 1.21 -1.66
C VAL A 186 -9.29 1.84 -0.34
N ALA A 187 -8.63 1.03 0.49
CA ALA A 187 -8.09 1.51 1.77
C ALA A 187 -6.90 2.47 1.59
N VAL A 188 -6.02 2.18 0.62
CA VAL A 188 -4.83 2.99 0.30
C VAL A 188 -4.58 2.97 -1.20
N ASP A 189 -4.49 4.13 -1.86
CA ASP A 189 -3.95 4.30 -3.22
C ASP A 189 -3.03 5.53 -3.24
N LEU A 190 -1.74 5.30 -2.99
CA LEU A 190 -0.73 6.35 -2.92
C LEU A 190 0.30 6.17 -4.03
N ARG A 191 0.59 7.26 -4.74
CA ARG A 191 1.50 7.28 -5.89
C ARG A 191 2.45 8.46 -5.82
N VAL A 192 3.71 8.16 -6.06
CA VAL A 192 4.76 9.15 -6.31
C VAL A 192 5.21 8.94 -7.74
N ASP A 193 4.73 9.76 -8.65
CA ASP A 193 4.89 9.54 -10.09
C ASP A 193 6.28 9.93 -10.59
N ASP A 194 6.94 10.93 -10.00
CA ASP A 194 8.29 11.34 -10.30
C ASP A 194 8.95 12.05 -9.11
N ALA A 195 9.98 11.43 -8.53
CA ALA A 195 10.77 12.01 -7.44
C ALA A 195 12.19 11.41 -7.39
N ARG A 196 13.13 12.12 -6.77
CA ARG A 196 14.48 11.60 -6.52
C ARG A 196 14.53 10.54 -5.43
N ALA A 197 13.62 10.61 -4.45
CA ALA A 197 13.47 9.67 -3.35
C ALA A 197 11.99 9.22 -3.22
N PRO A 198 11.47 8.45 -4.21
CA PRO A 198 10.03 8.19 -4.31
C PRO A 198 9.51 7.36 -3.15
N ILE A 199 10.29 6.42 -2.60
CA ILE A 199 9.87 5.59 -1.46
C ILE A 199 9.83 6.41 -0.17
N GLY A 200 10.75 7.33 0.06
CA GLY A 200 10.70 8.25 1.19
C GLY A 200 9.49 9.17 1.13
N GLU A 201 9.15 9.66 -0.06
CA GLU A 201 7.93 10.46 -0.26
C GLU A 201 6.65 9.60 -0.11
N LEU A 202 6.66 8.35 -0.60
CA LEU A 202 5.56 7.40 -0.38
C LEU A 202 5.35 7.12 1.11
N SER A 203 6.42 6.98 1.90
CA SER A 203 6.36 6.85 3.36
C SER A 203 5.68 8.05 4.01
N ARG A 204 6.08 9.27 3.61
CA ARG A 204 5.45 10.50 4.10
C ARG A 204 3.97 10.59 3.73
N LEU A 205 3.60 10.18 2.51
CA LEU A 205 2.20 10.13 2.07
C LEU A 205 1.40 9.11 2.88
N LEU A 206 1.97 7.96 3.22
CA LEU A 206 1.30 6.98 4.07
C LEU A 206 1.09 7.50 5.50
N ASP A 207 2.06 8.26 6.06
CA ASP A 207 1.87 8.91 7.37
C ASP A 207 0.72 9.92 7.34
N LEU A 208 0.55 10.66 6.24
CA LEU A 208 -0.58 11.57 6.05
C LEU A 208 -1.89 10.82 5.84
N ASN A 209 -1.88 9.72 5.07
CA ASN A 209 -3.05 8.86 4.91
C ASN A 209 -3.55 8.35 6.26
N ASP A 210 -2.64 7.85 7.10
CA ASP A 210 -3.00 7.37 8.43
C ASP A 210 -3.53 8.50 9.31
N LEU A 211 -2.97 9.71 9.21
CA LEU A 211 -3.44 10.86 9.99
C LEU A 211 -4.83 11.34 9.55
N TYR A 212 -5.10 11.43 8.26
CA TYR A 212 -6.32 12.06 7.74
C TYR A 212 -7.45 11.08 7.43
N LEU A 213 -7.13 9.86 7.01
CA LEU A 213 -8.10 8.93 6.44
C LEU A 213 -8.31 7.65 7.25
N THR A 214 -7.56 7.46 8.35
CA THR A 214 -7.73 6.30 9.23
C THR A 214 -8.34 6.73 10.56
N ALA A 215 -9.34 6.01 11.03
CA ALA A 215 -9.97 6.29 12.32
C ALA A 215 -9.00 6.03 13.48
N SER A 216 -9.12 6.84 14.56
CA SER A 216 -8.34 6.64 15.78
C SER A 216 -8.68 5.32 16.46
N THR A 217 -7.66 4.61 16.92
CA THR A 217 -7.81 3.46 17.82
C THR A 217 -8.24 3.92 19.21
N GLU A 218 -8.76 3.00 20.03
CA GLU A 218 -9.17 3.34 21.41
C GLU A 218 -8.00 3.88 22.27
N GLN A 219 -6.76 3.43 21.98
CA GLN A 219 -5.55 3.88 22.68
C GLN A 219 -5.12 5.31 22.28
N GLU A 220 -5.51 5.75 21.11
CA GLU A 220 -5.21 7.11 20.60
C GLU A 220 -6.22 8.15 21.06
N LYS A 221 -7.37 7.74 21.57
CA LYS A 221 -8.44 8.63 22.02
C LYS A 221 -8.17 9.21 23.40
N VAL A 222 -8.20 10.53 23.50
CA VAL A 222 -8.11 11.30 24.74
C VAL A 222 -9.48 11.87 25.05
N ALA A 223 -10.07 11.48 26.18
CA ALA A 223 -11.37 12.01 26.60
C ALA A 223 -11.29 13.53 26.86
N ILE A 224 -12.22 14.29 26.32
CA ILE A 224 -12.29 15.73 26.49
C ILE A 224 -13.02 16.02 27.82
N THR A 225 -12.23 16.24 28.89
CA THR A 225 -12.73 16.73 30.18
C THR A 225 -13.09 18.22 30.09
N SER A 226 -13.80 18.77 31.05
CA SER A 226 -14.14 20.21 31.11
C SER A 226 -12.88 21.09 31.11
N GLU A 227 -11.79 20.64 31.73
CA GLU A 227 -10.50 21.36 31.75
C GLU A 227 -9.83 21.34 30.35
N LEU A 228 -9.77 20.16 29.69
CA LEU A 228 -9.23 20.03 28.35
C LEU A 228 -10.09 20.78 27.31
N ALA A 229 -11.42 20.79 27.46
CA ALA A 229 -12.31 21.56 26.59
C ALA A 229 -11.99 23.06 26.64
N ALA A 230 -11.74 23.62 27.84
CA ALA A 230 -11.36 25.02 27.97
C ALA A 230 -9.98 25.32 27.34
N GLU A 231 -9.02 24.40 27.43
CA GLU A 231 -7.72 24.50 26.75
C GLU A 231 -7.92 24.48 25.23
N ILE A 232 -8.66 23.50 24.70
CA ILE A 232 -8.95 23.35 23.26
C ILE A 232 -9.65 24.58 22.72
N ASP A 233 -10.67 25.10 23.40
CA ASP A 233 -11.37 26.35 23.01
C ASP A 233 -10.43 27.54 22.89
N GLY A 234 -9.47 27.67 23.79
CA GLY A 234 -8.42 28.70 23.72
C GLY A 234 -7.52 28.53 22.50
N LEU A 235 -7.07 27.30 22.22
CA LEU A 235 -6.17 26.98 21.11
C LEU A 235 -6.84 27.15 19.74
N VAL A 236 -8.09 26.66 19.55
CA VAL A 236 -8.80 26.79 18.28
C VAL A 236 -9.14 28.23 17.96
N ARG A 237 -9.47 29.06 18.98
CA ARG A 237 -9.67 30.51 18.79
C ARG A 237 -8.37 31.22 18.44
N ALA A 238 -7.24 30.84 19.05
CA ALA A 238 -5.94 31.37 18.70
C ALA A 238 -5.53 31.01 17.26
N ALA A 239 -5.98 29.84 16.75
CA ALA A 239 -5.81 29.41 15.37
C ALA A 239 -6.82 30.08 14.41
N GLY A 240 -7.74 30.93 14.89
CA GLY A 240 -8.68 31.70 14.07
C GLY A 240 -10.02 31.00 13.81
N HIS A 241 -10.34 29.93 14.52
CA HIS A 241 -11.60 29.18 14.37
C HIS A 241 -12.58 29.47 15.50
N PRO A 242 -13.90 29.45 15.25
CA PRO A 242 -14.90 29.71 16.28
C PRO A 242 -15.01 28.61 17.36
N ASP A 243 -14.79 27.35 16.96
CA ASP A 243 -14.89 26.16 17.82
C ASP A 243 -14.09 24.98 17.26
N LEU A 244 -14.05 23.87 18.01
CA LEU A 244 -13.34 22.65 17.65
C LEU A 244 -13.86 22.03 16.34
N ALA A 245 -15.19 22.02 16.14
CA ALA A 245 -15.77 21.41 14.94
C ALA A 245 -15.37 22.16 13.65
N ALA A 246 -15.34 23.49 13.71
CA ALA A 246 -14.90 24.33 12.59
C ALA A 246 -13.40 24.13 12.30
N TRP A 247 -12.56 24.01 13.32
CA TRP A 247 -11.13 23.69 13.14
C TRP A 247 -10.93 22.30 12.58
N THR A 248 -11.59 21.29 13.14
CA THR A 248 -11.53 19.88 12.70
C THR A 248 -11.88 19.75 11.22
N GLY A 249 -13.01 20.33 10.79
CA GLY A 249 -13.45 20.28 9.40
C GLY A 249 -12.58 21.10 8.44
N THR A 250 -11.91 22.16 8.92
CA THR A 250 -10.98 22.95 8.08
C THR A 250 -9.67 22.22 7.86
N GLU A 251 -9.18 21.50 8.89
CA GLU A 251 -7.90 20.80 8.87
C GLU A 251 -8.02 19.32 8.45
N ASN A 252 -9.24 18.83 8.14
CA ASN A 252 -9.56 17.46 7.72
C ASN A 252 -9.25 16.41 8.81
N TYR A 253 -9.58 16.69 10.07
CA TYR A 253 -9.38 15.77 11.19
C TYR A 253 -10.69 15.08 11.64
N GLU A 254 -11.72 14.99 10.79
CA GLU A 254 -13.03 14.43 11.12
C GLU A 254 -12.96 12.99 11.63
N MET A 255 -11.98 12.19 11.11
CA MET A 255 -11.76 10.82 11.56
C MET A 255 -11.05 10.73 12.91
N ARG A 256 -10.56 11.85 13.45
CA ARG A 256 -9.68 11.96 14.61
C ARG A 256 -10.27 12.74 15.78
N VAL A 257 -11.52 13.20 15.67
CA VAL A 257 -12.24 13.93 16.71
C VAL A 257 -13.67 13.43 16.73
N ALA A 258 -14.23 13.20 17.91
CA ALA A 258 -15.64 12.82 18.05
C ALA A 258 -16.59 13.94 17.62
N ASP A 259 -17.63 13.61 16.85
CA ASP A 259 -18.66 14.57 16.42
C ASP A 259 -19.35 15.25 17.61
N ASP A 260 -19.52 14.51 18.73
CA ASP A 260 -20.12 15.00 19.97
C ASP A 260 -19.13 15.72 20.91
N GLY A 261 -17.86 15.83 20.49
CA GLY A 261 -16.79 16.46 21.28
C GLY A 261 -16.37 15.65 22.51
N SER A 262 -16.66 14.34 22.56
CA SER A 262 -16.33 13.51 23.72
C SER A 262 -14.86 13.10 23.79
N TRP A 263 -14.16 13.04 22.66
CA TRP A 263 -12.72 12.71 22.58
C TRP A 263 -12.03 13.39 21.39
N ILE A 264 -10.72 13.51 21.50
CA ILE A 264 -9.79 13.96 20.45
C ILE A 264 -8.62 12.99 20.38
N ASP A 265 -8.12 12.75 19.18
CA ASP A 265 -6.90 11.96 18.94
C ASP A 265 -5.68 12.61 19.59
N VAL A 266 -4.82 11.81 20.23
CA VAL A 266 -3.62 12.29 20.92
C VAL A 266 -2.65 13.02 19.98
N GLN A 267 -2.51 12.57 18.74
CA GLN A 267 -1.65 13.21 17.73
C GLN A 267 -2.25 14.53 17.25
N VAL A 268 -3.56 14.57 17.00
CA VAL A 268 -4.28 15.77 16.58
C VAL A 268 -4.26 16.83 17.70
N LEU A 269 -4.42 16.41 18.96
CA LEU A 269 -4.27 17.31 20.12
C LEU A 269 -2.85 17.90 20.19
N ALA A 270 -1.83 17.09 19.92
CA ALA A 270 -0.45 17.57 19.90
C ALA A 270 -0.20 18.59 18.76
N ILE A 271 -0.81 18.37 17.58
CA ILE A 271 -0.75 19.29 16.44
C ILE A 271 -1.42 20.62 16.80
N LEU A 272 -2.62 20.58 17.39
CA LEU A 272 -3.34 21.77 17.84
C LEU A 272 -2.52 22.57 18.88
N ARG A 273 -1.91 21.89 19.86
CA ARG A 273 -1.03 22.52 20.86
C ARG A 273 0.22 23.15 20.25
N ALA A 274 0.73 22.59 19.16
CA ALA A 274 1.89 23.13 18.44
C ALA A 274 1.56 24.37 17.58
N GLY A 275 0.28 24.71 17.43
CA GLY A 275 -0.18 25.84 16.60
C GLY A 275 0.08 25.63 15.09
N LYS A 276 0.02 24.39 14.64
CA LYS A 276 0.25 24.00 13.25
C LYS A 276 -1.05 23.71 12.55
#